data_f7429372ae9f676b580f69e18dc0b7c7
#
_entry.id   f7429372ae9f676b580f69e18dc0b7c7
#
_cell.length_a   1.000
_cell.length_b   1.000
_cell.length_c   1.000
_cell.angle_alpha   90.00
_cell.angle_beta   90.00
_cell.angle_gamma   90.00
#
_symmetry.space_group_name_H-M   'P 1'
#
loop_
_entity.id
_entity.type
_entity.pdbx_description
1 polymer ?
#
loop_
_entity_poly.entity_id
_entity_poly.type
_entity_poly.pdbx_seq_one_letter_code
_entity_poly.pdbx_strand_id
1 'polypeptide(L)'
;MARKYESSASTSPAAPAHDDILRQLEKITSSAEFLVTEQQRAFLNFVVSETLNNRSDNLKGYTVATRVFGRTADFDAANDPIVSIQANKLRRALERYYLVEGSQDTVRIDIPKGAYVPKFTELNITSDQKTEVESSADPDLDTGWPRLLISSISNITSNPDLNYICAGISADLAIEISQFEHILVFHQRDCDPSKISPPPSRFVLKGDIYKESEVVKLGLRLIDYATGTQIWSDTCHSANGITELYHFKNKVVPVIAAQVAGEFGAIPKILSQETKHKQPSELNTYEAILRYWEYDQCLTPETFIKAFEALTHANVMEPDCHLVLGSLSGMYNNVFALAIPGFADPLEKAIYYAEKAAAINPNNQRILTMLAYVRMTSGELQAAIYEANHALEINPSSLVLLDGIGWILTLSGEWDLGPRLAEKAITLNPCHRPIAHDALWVNYIRQEKYDLAYKEACSRARHSTLFWDPLIRASTAGIIGKDKEAVEFAKKLLSLRPDFPREGRKLINNFKI
;
A
#
# COMPACT_ATOMS: atom_id res chain seq x y z
N MET A 1 8.52 -1.23 -64.06
CA MET A 1 7.57 -2.23 -63.51
C MET A 1 7.32 -1.89 -62.06
N ALA A 2 6.22 -1.20 -61.78
CA ALA A 2 5.80 -0.76 -60.44
C ALA A 2 4.85 -1.82 -59.85
N ARG A 3 5.21 -2.44 -58.72
CA ARG A 3 4.29 -3.29 -57.96
C ARG A 3 3.52 -2.41 -56.99
N LYS A 4 2.19 -2.38 -57.18
CA LYS A 4 1.21 -1.84 -56.24
C LYS A 4 1.23 -2.65 -54.94
N TYR A 5 1.39 -1.99 -53.82
CA TYR A 5 1.04 -2.53 -52.51
C TYR A 5 -0.46 -2.28 -52.30
N GLU A 6 -1.22 -3.37 -52.22
CA GLU A 6 -2.61 -3.33 -51.76
C GLU A 6 -2.62 -3.22 -50.23
N SER A 7 -3.31 -2.20 -49.72
CA SER A 7 -3.55 -2.02 -48.31
C SER A 7 -4.61 -3.01 -47.85
N SER A 8 -4.24 -3.93 -46.97
CA SER A 8 -5.20 -4.76 -46.21
C SER A 8 -5.92 -3.87 -45.18
N ALA A 9 -7.21 -3.70 -45.39
CA ALA A 9 -8.11 -3.03 -44.45
C ALA A 9 -8.18 -3.85 -43.15
N SER A 10 -7.84 -3.24 -42.01
CA SER A 10 -8.10 -3.77 -40.68
C SER A 10 -9.61 -3.71 -40.41
N THR A 11 -10.27 -4.85 -40.37
CA THR A 11 -11.64 -5.00 -39.91
C THR A 11 -11.68 -4.78 -38.39
N SER A 12 -12.20 -3.64 -37.94
CA SER A 12 -12.61 -3.43 -36.56
C SER A 12 -13.68 -4.48 -36.18
N PRO A 13 -13.65 -5.05 -34.95
CA PRO A 13 -14.70 -5.98 -34.52
C PRO A 13 -16.06 -5.26 -34.56
N ALA A 14 -17.07 -5.97 -35.11
CA ALA A 14 -18.44 -5.44 -35.19
C ALA A 14 -19.01 -5.21 -33.78
N ALA A 15 -19.71 -4.11 -33.59
CA ALA A 15 -20.39 -3.85 -32.32
C ALA A 15 -21.51 -4.90 -32.11
N PRO A 16 -21.67 -5.45 -30.87
CA PRO A 16 -22.71 -6.43 -30.57
C PRO A 16 -24.11 -5.92 -30.86
N ALA A 17 -25.04 -6.83 -31.24
CA ALA A 17 -26.42 -6.44 -31.49
C ALA A 17 -27.11 -5.94 -30.19
N HIS A 18 -28.03 -5.00 -30.32
CA HIS A 18 -28.76 -4.34 -29.23
C HIS A 18 -29.39 -5.36 -28.27
N ASP A 19 -30.05 -6.37 -28.84
CA ASP A 19 -30.72 -7.43 -28.04
C ASP A 19 -29.73 -8.33 -27.28
N ASP A 20 -28.52 -8.50 -27.81
CA ASP A 20 -27.47 -9.27 -27.15
C ASP A 20 -26.91 -8.52 -25.94
N ILE A 21 -26.76 -7.21 -26.06
CA ILE A 21 -26.34 -6.35 -24.94
C ILE A 21 -27.41 -6.37 -23.82
N LEU A 22 -28.69 -6.29 -24.16
CA LEU A 22 -29.76 -6.34 -23.16
C LEU A 22 -29.84 -7.70 -22.46
N ARG A 23 -29.68 -8.79 -23.19
CA ARG A 23 -29.62 -10.15 -22.59
C ARG A 23 -28.43 -10.28 -21.65
N GLN A 24 -27.28 -9.73 -22.05
CA GLN A 24 -26.10 -9.74 -21.21
C GLN A 24 -26.29 -8.90 -19.95
N LEU A 25 -26.90 -7.74 -20.05
CA LEU A 25 -27.23 -6.89 -18.91
C LEU A 25 -28.15 -7.61 -17.89
N GLU A 26 -29.19 -8.27 -18.39
CA GLU A 26 -30.10 -9.05 -17.55
C GLU A 26 -29.39 -10.22 -16.87
N LYS A 27 -28.50 -10.93 -17.59
CA LYS A 27 -27.70 -12.00 -17.05
C LYS A 27 -26.78 -11.51 -15.91
N ILE A 28 -26.07 -10.40 -16.12
CA ILE A 28 -25.22 -9.79 -15.09
C ILE A 28 -26.03 -9.40 -13.85
N THR A 29 -27.13 -8.66 -14.06
CA THR A 29 -27.91 -8.11 -12.95
C THR A 29 -28.70 -9.15 -12.16
N SER A 30 -28.95 -10.33 -12.70
CA SER A 30 -29.57 -11.46 -12.02
C SER A 30 -28.57 -12.45 -11.40
N SER A 31 -27.28 -12.31 -11.67
CA SER A 31 -26.23 -13.19 -11.15
C SER A 31 -26.03 -13.02 -9.64
N ALA A 32 -25.84 -14.14 -8.94
CA ALA A 32 -25.47 -14.16 -7.53
C ALA A 32 -24.03 -13.67 -7.27
N GLU A 33 -23.16 -13.74 -8.27
CA GLU A 33 -21.78 -13.29 -8.19
C GLU A 33 -21.61 -11.77 -8.46
N PHE A 34 -22.66 -11.12 -8.97
CA PHE A 34 -22.69 -9.68 -9.14
C PHE A 34 -23.11 -8.98 -7.83
N LEU A 35 -22.18 -8.97 -6.89
CA LEU A 35 -22.37 -8.46 -5.51
C LEU A 35 -22.38 -6.94 -5.47
N VAL A 36 -23.52 -6.34 -5.77
CA VAL A 36 -23.72 -4.88 -5.80
C VAL A 36 -24.97 -4.47 -5.03
N THR A 37 -25.02 -3.21 -4.60
CA THR A 37 -26.23 -2.60 -4.03
C THR A 37 -27.29 -2.35 -5.11
N GLU A 38 -28.56 -2.20 -4.70
CA GLU A 38 -29.64 -1.82 -5.62
C GLU A 38 -29.34 -0.53 -6.40
N GLN A 39 -28.69 0.44 -5.76
CA GLN A 39 -28.27 1.69 -6.42
C GLN A 39 -27.19 1.47 -7.48
N GLN A 40 -26.24 0.57 -7.24
CA GLN A 40 -25.23 0.22 -8.23
C GLN A 40 -25.81 -0.57 -9.40
N ARG A 41 -26.80 -1.45 -9.13
CA ARG A 41 -27.57 -2.16 -10.16
C ARG A 41 -28.37 -1.17 -11.02
N ALA A 42 -29.03 -0.21 -10.39
CA ALA A 42 -29.72 0.88 -11.08
C ALA A 42 -28.75 1.75 -11.91
N PHE A 43 -27.53 1.96 -11.42
CA PHE A 43 -26.51 2.70 -12.15
C PHE A 43 -26.09 1.97 -13.44
N LEU A 44 -25.80 0.67 -13.37
CA LEU A 44 -25.46 -0.11 -14.58
C LEU A 44 -26.61 -0.09 -15.60
N ASN A 45 -27.83 -0.35 -15.16
CA ASN A 45 -29.01 -0.31 -16.01
C ASN A 45 -29.20 1.05 -16.68
N PHE A 46 -29.00 2.14 -15.93
CA PHE A 46 -29.14 3.50 -16.44
C PHE A 46 -28.13 3.81 -17.54
N VAL A 47 -26.82 3.57 -17.29
CA VAL A 47 -25.78 3.91 -18.27
C VAL A 47 -25.85 3.06 -19.54
N VAL A 48 -26.19 1.77 -19.42
CA VAL A 48 -26.39 0.90 -20.57
C VAL A 48 -27.61 1.36 -21.38
N SER A 49 -28.75 1.61 -20.73
CA SER A 49 -29.98 2.05 -21.42
C SER A 49 -29.81 3.40 -22.12
N GLU A 50 -29.16 4.39 -21.47
CA GLU A 50 -28.91 5.70 -22.10
C GLU A 50 -27.97 5.58 -23.31
N THR A 51 -26.97 4.70 -23.22
CA THR A 51 -26.03 4.46 -24.33
C THR A 51 -26.72 3.80 -25.51
N LEU A 52 -27.54 2.78 -25.27
CA LEU A 52 -28.31 2.10 -26.30
C LEU A 52 -29.35 3.01 -26.96
N ASN A 53 -29.87 4.00 -26.26
CA ASN A 53 -30.78 5.02 -26.78
C ASN A 53 -30.07 6.21 -27.46
N ASN A 54 -28.76 6.10 -27.76
CA ASN A 54 -27.95 7.16 -28.37
C ASN A 54 -27.89 8.47 -27.55
N ARG A 55 -27.96 8.40 -26.23
CA ARG A 55 -27.89 9.53 -25.29
C ARG A 55 -26.62 9.57 -24.46
N SER A 56 -25.55 9.00 -24.97
CA SER A 56 -24.24 8.89 -24.28
C SER A 56 -23.65 10.23 -23.87
N ASP A 57 -23.91 11.30 -24.63
CA ASP A 57 -23.44 12.67 -24.34
C ASP A 57 -23.97 13.21 -23.00
N ASN A 58 -25.07 12.66 -22.50
CA ASN A 58 -25.70 13.03 -21.25
C ASN A 58 -25.11 12.26 -20.03
N LEU A 59 -24.27 11.26 -20.25
CA LEU A 59 -23.69 10.44 -19.18
C LEU A 59 -22.50 11.15 -18.50
N LYS A 60 -22.82 12.24 -17.79
CA LYS A 60 -21.87 13.00 -16.95
C LYS A 60 -22.15 12.74 -15.48
N GLY A 61 -21.16 13.00 -14.62
CA GLY A 61 -21.27 12.80 -13.18
C GLY A 61 -22.53 13.43 -12.57
N TYR A 62 -22.86 14.65 -12.98
CA TYR A 62 -24.08 15.35 -12.54
C TYR A 62 -25.38 14.58 -12.88
N THR A 63 -25.49 14.09 -14.11
CA THR A 63 -26.69 13.37 -14.57
C THR A 63 -26.86 12.04 -13.82
N VAL A 64 -25.76 11.33 -13.59
CA VAL A 64 -25.79 10.07 -12.83
C VAL A 64 -26.14 10.34 -11.36
N ALA A 65 -25.54 11.38 -10.75
CA ALA A 65 -25.81 11.76 -9.37
C ALA A 65 -27.29 12.07 -9.13
N THR A 66 -27.90 12.85 -10.02
CA THR A 66 -29.31 13.29 -9.88
C THR A 66 -30.31 12.20 -10.26
N ARG A 67 -30.03 11.42 -11.33
CA ARG A 67 -30.98 10.41 -11.85
C ARG A 67 -30.92 9.07 -11.14
N VAL A 68 -29.73 8.67 -10.64
CA VAL A 68 -29.51 7.36 -10.03
C VAL A 68 -29.37 7.47 -8.52
N PHE A 69 -28.61 8.46 -8.04
CA PHE A 69 -28.28 8.57 -6.60
C PHE A 69 -29.17 9.59 -5.86
N GLY A 70 -30.20 10.15 -6.51
CA GLY A 70 -31.19 11.02 -5.87
C GLY A 70 -30.61 12.34 -5.33
N ARG A 71 -29.47 12.81 -5.90
CA ARG A 71 -28.89 14.09 -5.51
C ARG A 71 -29.73 15.25 -5.99
N THR A 72 -29.76 16.33 -5.23
CA THR A 72 -30.51 17.56 -5.54
C THR A 72 -29.86 18.33 -6.68
N ALA A 73 -30.55 19.34 -7.21
CA ALA A 73 -30.10 20.11 -8.37
C ALA A 73 -28.85 20.98 -8.08
N ASP A 74 -28.50 21.17 -6.83
CA ASP A 74 -27.29 21.85 -6.34
C ASP A 74 -26.07 20.94 -6.21
N PHE A 75 -26.16 19.68 -6.69
CA PHE A 75 -25.05 18.73 -6.66
C PHE A 75 -23.82 19.26 -7.40
N ASP A 76 -22.69 19.32 -6.71
CA ASP A 76 -21.40 19.69 -7.27
C ASP A 76 -20.49 18.45 -7.36
N ALA A 77 -20.25 17.98 -8.59
CA ALA A 77 -19.41 16.82 -8.88
C ALA A 77 -17.92 17.01 -8.48
N ALA A 78 -17.46 18.24 -8.27
CA ALA A 78 -16.11 18.53 -7.80
C ALA A 78 -15.96 18.30 -6.29
N ASN A 79 -17.05 18.45 -5.54
CA ASN A 79 -17.06 18.35 -4.07
C ASN A 79 -17.72 17.08 -3.54
N ASP A 80 -18.54 16.37 -4.33
CA ASP A 80 -19.14 15.09 -3.93
C ASP A 80 -18.71 13.97 -4.90
N PRO A 81 -17.75 13.11 -4.53
CA PRO A 81 -17.22 12.05 -5.40
C PRO A 81 -18.11 10.80 -5.48
N ILE A 82 -19.37 10.86 -5.04
CA ILE A 82 -20.24 9.68 -4.94
C ILE A 82 -20.33 8.88 -6.24
N VAL A 83 -20.44 9.55 -7.39
CA VAL A 83 -20.57 8.87 -8.68
C VAL A 83 -19.29 8.14 -9.07
N SER A 84 -18.13 8.74 -8.84
CA SER A 84 -16.83 8.12 -9.13
C SER A 84 -16.56 6.91 -8.23
N ILE A 85 -16.91 7.00 -6.95
CA ILE A 85 -16.81 5.90 -5.98
C ILE A 85 -17.72 4.74 -6.40
N GLN A 86 -18.98 5.03 -6.74
CA GLN A 86 -19.93 3.99 -7.13
C GLN A 86 -19.57 3.38 -8.51
N ALA A 87 -19.05 4.17 -9.43
CA ALA A 87 -18.52 3.67 -10.70
C ALA A 87 -17.34 2.72 -10.52
N ASN A 88 -16.42 3.03 -9.60
CA ASN A 88 -15.29 2.15 -9.31
C ASN A 88 -15.73 0.82 -8.67
N LYS A 89 -16.70 0.87 -7.74
CA LYS A 89 -17.29 -0.35 -7.18
C LYS A 89 -17.99 -1.19 -8.25
N LEU A 90 -18.72 -0.53 -9.13
CA LEU A 90 -19.43 -1.18 -10.23
C LEU A 90 -18.46 -1.84 -11.23
N ARG A 91 -17.36 -1.18 -11.59
CA ARG A 91 -16.29 -1.78 -12.43
C ARG A 91 -15.74 -3.05 -11.82
N ARG A 92 -15.38 -3.02 -10.53
CA ARG A 92 -14.88 -4.21 -9.81
C ARG A 92 -15.90 -5.35 -9.78
N ALA A 93 -17.18 -5.03 -9.61
CA ALA A 93 -18.23 -6.03 -9.63
C ALA A 93 -18.43 -6.65 -11.03
N LEU A 94 -18.33 -5.85 -12.09
CA LEU A 94 -18.35 -6.35 -13.48
C LEU A 94 -17.12 -7.22 -13.76
N GLU A 95 -15.94 -6.79 -13.36
CA GLU A 95 -14.70 -7.58 -13.47
C GLU A 95 -14.86 -8.93 -12.76
N ARG A 96 -15.33 -8.92 -11.51
CA ARG A 96 -15.59 -10.15 -10.75
C ARG A 96 -16.59 -11.06 -11.45
N TYR A 97 -17.71 -10.51 -11.94
CA TYR A 97 -18.72 -11.30 -12.66
C TYR A 97 -18.11 -12.01 -13.88
N TYR A 98 -17.36 -11.30 -14.73
CA TYR A 98 -16.72 -11.89 -15.91
C TYR A 98 -15.59 -12.88 -15.57
N LEU A 99 -14.96 -12.75 -14.42
CA LEU A 99 -13.96 -13.70 -13.96
C LEU A 99 -14.59 -15.01 -13.44
N VAL A 100 -15.75 -14.96 -12.80
CA VAL A 100 -16.34 -16.11 -12.09
C VAL A 100 -17.42 -16.79 -12.92
N GLU A 101 -18.42 -16.06 -13.39
CA GLU A 101 -19.62 -16.62 -14.05
C GLU A 101 -19.69 -16.26 -15.54
N GLY A 102 -19.27 -15.04 -15.91
CA GLY A 102 -19.38 -14.49 -17.27
C GLY A 102 -18.21 -14.84 -18.20
N SER A 103 -17.32 -15.78 -17.83
CA SER A 103 -16.12 -16.13 -18.63
C SER A 103 -16.42 -16.70 -20.01
N GLN A 104 -17.64 -17.24 -20.22
CA GLN A 104 -18.11 -17.80 -21.48
C GLN A 104 -19.18 -16.93 -22.16
N ASP A 105 -19.34 -15.70 -21.71
CA ASP A 105 -20.31 -14.78 -22.30
C ASP A 105 -19.83 -14.26 -23.65
N THR A 106 -20.75 -14.15 -24.62
CA THR A 106 -20.45 -13.68 -25.97
C THR A 106 -20.39 -12.16 -26.08
N VAL A 107 -20.90 -11.44 -25.07
CA VAL A 107 -20.88 -9.97 -25.01
C VAL A 107 -20.30 -9.53 -23.69
N ARG A 108 -19.36 -8.60 -23.73
CA ARG A 108 -18.78 -7.97 -22.55
C ARG A 108 -19.28 -6.53 -22.45
N ILE A 109 -19.78 -6.15 -21.26
CA ILE A 109 -20.17 -4.80 -20.88
C ILE A 109 -19.12 -4.24 -19.93
N ASP A 110 -18.48 -3.14 -20.32
CA ASP A 110 -17.41 -2.51 -19.53
C ASP A 110 -17.67 -1.02 -19.34
N ILE A 111 -17.25 -0.45 -18.21
CA ILE A 111 -17.34 0.99 -17.94
C ILE A 111 -15.92 1.55 -17.85
N PRO A 112 -15.39 2.23 -18.87
CA PRO A 112 -14.01 2.73 -18.89
C PRO A 112 -13.68 3.66 -17.71
N LYS A 113 -12.44 3.65 -17.25
CA LYS A 113 -11.95 4.62 -16.25
C LYS A 113 -12.06 6.05 -16.81
N GLY A 114 -12.51 6.97 -15.98
CA GLY A 114 -12.69 8.38 -16.37
C GLY A 114 -13.94 8.68 -17.20
N ALA A 115 -14.75 7.68 -17.56
CA ALA A 115 -16.00 7.83 -18.28
C ALA A 115 -17.13 7.01 -17.64
N TYR A 116 -18.37 7.37 -17.92
CA TYR A 116 -19.58 6.63 -17.49
C TYR A 116 -20.32 5.98 -18.66
N VAL A 117 -19.81 6.17 -19.88
CA VAL A 117 -20.34 5.55 -21.09
C VAL A 117 -19.80 4.13 -21.18
N PRO A 118 -20.66 3.08 -21.13
CA PRO A 118 -20.20 1.70 -21.24
C PRO A 118 -19.69 1.38 -22.66
N LYS A 119 -18.73 0.47 -22.73
CA LYS A 119 -18.27 -0.17 -23.96
C LYS A 119 -18.88 -1.57 -24.05
N PHE A 120 -19.26 -1.96 -25.27
CA PHE A 120 -19.78 -3.28 -25.59
C PHE A 120 -18.83 -3.98 -26.56
N THR A 121 -18.36 -5.17 -26.18
CA THR A 121 -17.41 -5.95 -26.99
C THR A 121 -17.97 -7.34 -27.23
N GLU A 122 -17.96 -7.79 -28.49
CA GLU A 122 -18.32 -9.15 -28.85
C GLU A 122 -17.11 -10.06 -28.67
N LEU A 123 -17.27 -11.15 -27.92
CA LEU A 123 -16.23 -12.15 -27.65
C LEU A 123 -16.46 -13.35 -28.56
N ASN A 124 -15.60 -13.53 -29.58
CA ASN A 124 -15.66 -14.69 -30.48
C ASN A 124 -15.08 -15.92 -29.77
N ILE A 125 -15.94 -16.87 -29.39
CA ILE A 125 -15.54 -18.17 -28.87
C ILE A 125 -15.32 -19.11 -30.05
N THR A 126 -14.13 -19.10 -30.65
CA THR A 126 -13.71 -20.14 -31.57
C THR A 126 -12.88 -21.20 -30.85
N SER A 127 -13.47 -22.38 -30.71
CA SER A 127 -12.76 -23.60 -30.28
C SER A 127 -11.76 -24.03 -31.39
N ASP A 128 -10.57 -24.36 -30.99
CA ASP A 128 -9.41 -24.90 -31.71
C ASP A 128 -8.41 -23.88 -32.27
N GLN A 129 -7.39 -23.65 -31.45
CA GLN A 129 -6.00 -23.78 -31.90
C GLN A 129 -5.02 -23.79 -30.72
N LYS A 130 -4.34 -24.94 -30.53
CA LYS A 130 -3.05 -24.95 -29.85
C LYS A 130 -2.09 -24.11 -30.68
N THR A 131 -1.75 -22.93 -30.22
CA THR A 131 -0.65 -22.15 -30.76
C THR A 131 0.17 -21.62 -29.60
N GLU A 132 1.47 -21.74 -29.78
CA GLU A 132 2.52 -21.30 -28.87
C GLU A 132 2.23 -19.92 -28.27
N VAL A 133 2.31 -19.83 -26.93
CA VAL A 133 2.05 -18.62 -26.18
C VAL A 133 3.21 -17.66 -26.42
N GLU A 134 3.09 -16.83 -27.44
CA GLU A 134 3.73 -15.52 -27.42
C GLU A 134 3.03 -14.68 -26.36
N SER A 135 3.81 -14.19 -25.41
CA SER A 135 3.42 -13.34 -24.30
C SER A 135 2.76 -12.06 -24.79
N SER A 136 1.45 -12.08 -25.06
CA SER A 136 0.65 -10.87 -25.16
C SER A 136 0.19 -10.51 -23.75
N ALA A 137 0.97 -9.69 -23.06
CA ALA A 137 0.52 -8.99 -21.86
C ALA A 137 -0.76 -8.20 -22.22
N ASP A 138 -1.86 -8.53 -21.54
CA ASP A 138 -3.12 -7.79 -21.65
C ASP A 138 -2.88 -6.38 -21.09
N PRO A 139 -2.91 -5.31 -21.92
CA PRO A 139 -2.59 -3.96 -21.45
C PRO A 139 -3.59 -3.43 -20.42
N ASP A 140 -4.79 -3.99 -20.32
CA ASP A 140 -5.82 -3.56 -19.36
C ASP A 140 -5.63 -4.18 -17.94
N LEU A 141 -4.70 -5.12 -17.77
CA LEU A 141 -4.34 -5.70 -16.47
C LEU A 141 -3.14 -4.98 -15.80
N ASP A 142 -2.51 -4.02 -16.45
CA ASP A 142 -1.41 -3.26 -15.85
C ASP A 142 -1.94 -2.11 -14.98
N THR A 143 -2.37 -2.48 -13.77
CA THR A 143 -2.76 -1.49 -12.75
C THR A 143 -1.56 -0.70 -12.21
N GLY A 144 -0.34 -0.98 -12.67
CA GLY A 144 0.91 -0.45 -12.11
C GLY A 144 1.25 -0.97 -10.72
N TRP A 145 0.37 -1.79 -10.10
CA TRP A 145 0.62 -2.38 -8.78
C TRP A 145 1.36 -3.73 -8.91
N PRO A 146 2.36 -4.00 -8.04
CA PRO A 146 3.11 -5.25 -8.09
C PRO A 146 2.21 -6.45 -7.79
N ARG A 147 2.47 -7.56 -8.51
CA ARG A 147 1.75 -8.83 -8.36
C ARG A 147 2.66 -9.85 -7.71
N LEU A 148 2.18 -10.44 -6.62
CA LEU A 148 2.86 -11.50 -5.87
C LEU A 148 2.02 -12.78 -5.89
N LEU A 149 2.58 -13.85 -6.41
CA LEU A 149 2.03 -15.19 -6.27
C LEU A 149 2.67 -15.89 -5.06
N ILE A 150 1.85 -16.34 -4.13
CA ILE A 150 2.28 -17.21 -3.04
C ILE A 150 2.04 -18.65 -3.47
N SER A 151 3.13 -19.37 -3.73
CA SER A 151 3.09 -20.80 -4.05
C SER A 151 2.79 -21.63 -2.81
N SER A 152 2.23 -22.81 -3.04
CA SER A 152 2.12 -23.82 -1.98
C SER A 152 3.50 -24.14 -1.42
N ILE A 153 3.63 -24.16 -0.09
CA ILE A 153 4.86 -24.58 0.58
C ILE A 153 4.96 -26.09 0.48
N SER A 154 6.11 -26.59 0.03
CA SER A 154 6.37 -28.02 -0.16
C SER A 154 6.83 -28.67 1.14
N ASN A 155 6.25 -29.81 1.48
CA ASN A 155 6.78 -30.66 2.52
C ASN A 155 7.75 -31.67 1.90
N ILE A 156 9.05 -31.48 2.13
CA ILE A 156 10.09 -32.43 1.65
C ILE A 156 10.59 -33.36 2.77
N THR A 157 9.85 -33.40 3.91
CA THR A 157 10.07 -34.39 4.96
C THR A 157 9.28 -35.67 4.69
N SER A 158 9.62 -36.76 5.37
CA SER A 158 8.81 -38.00 5.34
C SER A 158 7.57 -37.96 6.23
N ASN A 159 7.33 -36.84 6.97
CA ASN A 159 6.18 -36.72 7.89
C ASN A 159 4.99 -36.05 7.19
N PRO A 160 3.92 -36.78 6.86
CA PRO A 160 2.72 -36.21 6.20
C PRO A 160 1.94 -35.24 7.08
N ASP A 161 2.13 -35.29 8.44
CA ASP A 161 1.46 -34.38 9.36
C ASP A 161 1.90 -32.91 9.15
N LEU A 162 3.03 -32.66 8.48
CA LEU A 162 3.47 -31.32 8.13
C LEU A 162 2.75 -30.72 6.94
N ASN A 163 1.98 -31.49 6.15
CA ASN A 163 1.28 -30.99 4.97
C ASN A 163 0.24 -29.92 5.31
N TYR A 164 -0.51 -30.10 6.41
CA TYR A 164 -1.49 -29.09 6.82
C TYR A 164 -0.82 -27.80 7.33
N ILE A 165 0.38 -27.92 7.93
CA ILE A 165 1.16 -26.77 8.39
C ILE A 165 1.66 -25.97 7.16
N CYS A 166 2.20 -26.66 6.14
CA CYS A 166 2.61 -26.03 4.89
C CYS A 166 1.47 -25.26 4.26
N ALA A 167 0.28 -25.90 4.21
CA ALA A 167 -0.92 -25.28 3.69
C ALA A 167 -1.36 -24.06 4.50
N GLY A 168 -1.30 -24.16 5.83
CA GLY A 168 -1.66 -23.09 6.75
C GLY A 168 -0.71 -21.88 6.63
N ILE A 169 0.61 -22.10 6.55
CA ILE A 169 1.58 -21.01 6.43
C ILE A 169 1.40 -20.25 5.11
N SER A 170 1.22 -20.96 3.98
CA SER A 170 1.02 -20.29 2.68
C SER A 170 -0.28 -19.47 2.64
N ALA A 171 -1.36 -19.99 3.24
CA ALA A 171 -2.63 -19.27 3.34
C ALA A 171 -2.52 -18.03 4.25
N ASP A 172 -1.87 -18.17 5.43
CA ASP A 172 -1.70 -17.06 6.35
C ASP A 172 -0.79 -15.97 5.77
N LEU A 173 0.26 -16.32 5.02
CA LEU A 173 1.08 -15.36 4.29
C LEU A 173 0.25 -14.59 3.25
N ALA A 174 -0.66 -15.27 2.54
CA ALA A 174 -1.54 -14.61 1.58
C ALA A 174 -2.49 -13.64 2.30
N ILE A 175 -3.08 -14.03 3.42
CA ILE A 175 -3.95 -13.17 4.23
C ILE A 175 -3.17 -11.96 4.77
N GLU A 176 -2.03 -12.17 5.40
CA GLU A 176 -1.24 -11.10 6.03
C GLU A 176 -0.76 -10.07 4.99
N ILE A 177 -0.20 -10.54 3.86
CA ILE A 177 0.32 -9.65 2.82
C ILE A 177 -0.82 -8.89 2.12
N SER A 178 -1.99 -9.50 1.94
CA SER A 178 -3.14 -8.85 1.31
C SER A 178 -3.65 -7.63 2.10
N GLN A 179 -3.37 -7.55 3.41
CA GLN A 179 -3.70 -6.40 4.24
C GLN A 179 -2.92 -5.13 3.88
N PHE A 180 -1.81 -5.25 3.16
CA PHE A 180 -0.98 -4.08 2.81
C PHE A 180 -1.58 -3.22 1.70
N GLU A 181 -2.51 -3.74 0.90
CA GLU A 181 -3.26 -3.07 -0.18
C GLU A 181 -2.42 -2.47 -1.33
N HIS A 182 -1.11 -2.40 -1.20
CA HIS A 182 -0.20 -1.90 -2.23
C HIS A 182 0.47 -3.01 -3.05
N ILE A 183 0.09 -4.27 -2.81
CA ILE A 183 0.51 -5.47 -3.55
C ILE A 183 -0.72 -6.30 -3.86
N LEU A 184 -0.86 -6.74 -5.11
CA LEU A 184 -1.89 -7.68 -5.53
C LEU A 184 -1.41 -9.10 -5.22
N VAL A 185 -2.07 -9.77 -4.29
CA VAL A 185 -1.68 -11.09 -3.80
C VAL A 185 -2.55 -12.16 -4.44
N PHE A 186 -1.90 -13.19 -4.99
CA PHE A 186 -2.51 -14.39 -5.53
C PHE A 186 -1.99 -15.60 -4.77
N HIS A 187 -2.89 -16.54 -4.43
CA HIS A 187 -2.52 -17.77 -3.75
C HIS A 187 -2.75 -18.97 -4.68
N GLN A 188 -1.73 -19.81 -4.84
CA GLN A 188 -1.74 -20.90 -5.83
C GLN A 188 -2.89 -21.91 -5.65
N ARG A 189 -3.37 -22.12 -4.41
CA ARG A 189 -4.48 -23.04 -4.12
C ARG A 189 -5.84 -22.54 -4.58
N ASP A 190 -6.01 -21.21 -4.63
CA ASP A 190 -7.27 -20.58 -5.00
C ASP A 190 -7.40 -20.47 -6.53
N CYS A 191 -6.32 -20.79 -7.25
CA CYS A 191 -6.28 -20.89 -8.69
C CYS A 191 -6.54 -22.35 -9.10
N ASP A 192 -7.74 -22.67 -9.55
CA ASP A 192 -8.06 -24.01 -10.12
C ASP A 192 -7.25 -24.19 -11.41
N PRO A 193 -6.29 -25.15 -11.48
CA PRO A 193 -5.46 -25.35 -12.65
C PRO A 193 -6.24 -25.69 -13.93
N SER A 194 -7.49 -26.13 -13.78
CA SER A 194 -8.37 -26.49 -14.90
C SER A 194 -9.21 -25.31 -15.40
N LYS A 195 -9.28 -24.21 -14.63
CA LYS A 195 -10.19 -23.08 -14.91
C LYS A 195 -9.49 -21.73 -15.01
N ILE A 196 -8.42 -21.49 -14.23
CA ILE A 196 -7.74 -20.20 -14.18
C ILE A 196 -6.25 -20.44 -13.95
N SER A 197 -5.43 -20.17 -14.97
CA SER A 197 -4.00 -19.97 -14.73
C SER A 197 -3.85 -18.76 -13.80
N PRO A 198 -3.02 -18.83 -12.74
CA PRO A 198 -2.73 -17.64 -11.95
C PRO A 198 -2.30 -16.52 -12.90
N PRO A 199 -2.80 -15.29 -12.71
CA PRO A 199 -2.40 -14.18 -13.56
C PRO A 199 -0.88 -14.07 -13.54
N PRO A 200 -0.25 -13.64 -14.65
CA PRO A 200 1.19 -13.51 -14.71
C PRO A 200 1.68 -12.61 -13.57
N SER A 201 2.32 -13.22 -12.59
CA SER A 201 2.84 -12.53 -11.41
C SER A 201 4.35 -12.42 -11.54
N ARG A 202 4.86 -11.19 -11.48
CA ARG A 202 6.30 -10.93 -11.54
C ARG A 202 7.03 -11.56 -10.37
N PHE A 203 6.46 -11.45 -9.17
CA PHE A 203 7.07 -11.95 -7.94
C PHE A 203 6.41 -13.24 -7.50
N VAL A 204 7.22 -14.24 -7.12
CA VAL A 204 6.71 -15.51 -6.61
C VAL A 204 7.43 -15.87 -5.31
N LEU A 205 6.66 -16.02 -4.24
CA LEU A 205 7.14 -16.50 -2.95
C LEU A 205 6.98 -18.03 -2.91
N LYS A 206 8.10 -18.74 -2.77
CA LYS A 206 8.16 -20.20 -2.66
C LYS A 206 8.75 -20.59 -1.31
N GLY A 207 8.37 -21.79 -0.82
CA GLY A 207 8.90 -22.30 0.42
C GLY A 207 8.94 -23.83 0.47
N ASP A 208 9.85 -24.32 1.30
CA ASP A 208 10.00 -25.76 1.55
C ASP A 208 10.16 -26.00 3.06
N ILE A 209 9.42 -26.97 3.60
CA ILE A 209 9.68 -27.48 4.96
C ILE A 209 10.56 -28.72 4.84
N TYR A 210 11.68 -28.73 5.56
CA TYR A 210 12.61 -29.84 5.60
C TYR A 210 13.11 -30.08 7.05
N LYS A 211 13.65 -31.26 7.30
CA LYS A 211 14.19 -31.64 8.61
C LYS A 211 15.71 -31.82 8.50
N GLU A 212 16.43 -31.21 9.42
CA GLU A 212 17.87 -31.42 9.60
C GLU A 212 18.12 -31.85 11.05
N SER A 213 18.54 -33.11 11.25
CA SER A 213 18.56 -33.74 12.57
C SER A 213 17.15 -33.73 13.19
N GLU A 214 17.00 -33.16 14.38
CA GLU A 214 15.70 -33.03 15.08
C GLU A 214 15.01 -31.67 14.84
N VAL A 215 15.67 -30.76 14.11
CA VAL A 215 15.17 -29.41 13.85
C VAL A 215 14.36 -29.38 12.55
N VAL A 216 13.13 -28.88 12.61
CA VAL A 216 12.33 -28.59 11.43
C VAL A 216 12.65 -27.17 10.96
N LYS A 217 12.94 -27.03 9.67
CA LYS A 217 13.29 -25.77 9.03
C LYS A 217 12.26 -25.40 7.97
N LEU A 218 11.91 -24.13 7.91
CA LEU A 218 11.14 -23.52 6.83
C LEU A 218 12.06 -22.61 6.03
N GLY A 219 12.44 -23.03 4.85
CA GLY A 219 13.16 -22.20 3.88
C GLY A 219 12.18 -21.46 2.97
N LEU A 220 12.33 -20.16 2.84
CA LEU A 220 11.53 -19.32 1.98
C LEU A 220 12.41 -18.54 1.01
N ARG A 221 11.91 -18.31 -0.21
CA ARG A 221 12.62 -17.58 -1.27
C ARG A 221 11.64 -16.78 -2.12
N LEU A 222 11.98 -15.54 -2.39
CA LEU A 222 11.27 -14.67 -3.29
C LEU A 222 12.02 -14.58 -4.63
N ILE A 223 11.34 -14.90 -5.71
CA ILE A 223 11.90 -14.93 -7.06
C ILE A 223 11.24 -13.83 -7.88
N ASP A 224 12.05 -13.01 -8.54
CA ASP A 224 11.59 -12.09 -9.59
C ASP A 224 11.63 -12.84 -10.93
N TYR A 225 10.46 -13.16 -11.47
CA TYR A 225 10.36 -13.90 -12.74
C TYR A 225 10.66 -13.04 -13.98
N ALA A 226 10.70 -11.71 -13.86
CA ALA A 226 11.14 -10.86 -14.95
C ALA A 226 12.65 -10.98 -15.22
N THR A 227 13.43 -11.22 -14.16
CA THR A 227 14.89 -11.37 -14.25
C THR A 227 15.36 -12.82 -14.03
N GLY A 228 14.49 -13.69 -13.52
CA GLY A 228 14.83 -15.06 -13.11
C GLY A 228 15.68 -15.14 -11.83
N THR A 229 15.85 -14.03 -11.10
CA THR A 229 16.71 -13.94 -9.94
C THR A 229 15.97 -14.14 -8.62
N GLN A 230 16.65 -14.78 -7.65
CA GLN A 230 16.20 -14.82 -6.27
C GLN A 230 16.59 -13.50 -5.58
N ILE A 231 15.59 -12.69 -5.23
CA ILE A 231 15.79 -11.33 -4.67
C ILE A 231 15.75 -11.29 -3.15
N TRP A 232 15.23 -12.34 -2.51
CA TRP A 232 15.20 -12.47 -1.06
C TRP A 232 15.09 -13.95 -0.66
N SER A 233 15.65 -14.31 0.50
CA SER A 233 15.44 -15.61 1.14
C SER A 233 15.65 -15.51 2.64
N ASP A 234 14.96 -16.38 3.35
CA ASP A 234 15.15 -16.56 4.80
C ASP A 234 14.93 -18.03 5.19
N THR A 235 15.49 -18.44 6.30
CA THR A 235 15.32 -19.76 6.87
C THR A 235 14.98 -19.67 8.34
N CYS A 236 13.79 -20.08 8.68
CA CYS A 236 13.26 -20.09 10.02
C CYS A 236 13.40 -21.49 10.64
N HIS A 237 13.69 -21.56 11.93
CA HIS A 237 13.94 -22.81 12.65
C HIS A 237 12.94 -23.02 13.78
N SER A 238 12.43 -24.24 13.94
CA SER A 238 11.64 -24.66 15.10
C SER A 238 12.39 -25.75 15.87
N ALA A 239 12.72 -25.48 17.12
CA ALA A 239 13.60 -26.36 17.93
C ALA A 239 12.90 -27.58 18.54
N ASN A 240 11.56 -27.55 18.79
CA ASN A 240 10.87 -28.53 19.65
C ASN A 240 9.62 -29.20 19.02
N GLY A 241 9.69 -29.58 17.73
CA GLY A 241 8.64 -30.41 17.11
C GLY A 241 7.37 -29.68 16.66
N ILE A 242 6.30 -30.45 16.36
CA ILE A 242 5.09 -29.97 15.66
C ILE A 242 4.29 -28.94 16.46
N THR A 243 4.20 -29.07 17.79
CA THR A 243 3.44 -28.13 18.64
C THR A 243 4.05 -26.73 18.61
N GLU A 244 5.36 -26.65 18.57
CA GLU A 244 6.08 -25.38 18.46
C GLU A 244 5.97 -24.75 17.07
N LEU A 245 5.82 -25.55 16.01
CA LEU A 245 5.55 -25.08 14.65
C LEU A 245 4.24 -24.31 14.55
N TYR A 246 3.24 -24.61 15.36
CA TYR A 246 1.99 -23.84 15.39
C TYR A 246 2.19 -22.45 16.02
N HIS A 247 2.96 -22.36 17.12
CA HIS A 247 3.36 -21.09 17.71
C HIS A 247 4.36 -20.34 16.83
N PHE A 248 5.21 -21.07 16.14
CA PHE A 248 6.18 -20.58 15.19
C PHE A 248 5.50 -19.86 14.00
N LYS A 249 4.43 -20.42 13.43
CA LYS A 249 3.64 -19.82 12.36
C LYS A 249 3.20 -18.40 12.72
N ASN A 250 2.62 -18.20 13.91
CA ASN A 250 2.11 -16.91 14.36
C ASN A 250 3.23 -15.85 14.58
N LYS A 251 4.47 -16.29 14.80
CA LYS A 251 5.62 -15.37 14.92
C LYS A 251 6.27 -15.07 13.57
N VAL A 252 6.34 -16.06 12.70
CA VAL A 252 7.12 -16.00 11.46
C VAL A 252 6.35 -15.31 10.34
N VAL A 253 5.05 -15.56 10.20
CA VAL A 253 4.23 -15.00 9.11
C VAL A 253 4.29 -13.46 9.07
N PRO A 254 4.07 -12.72 10.18
CA PRO A 254 4.16 -11.26 10.14
C PRO A 254 5.56 -10.73 9.81
N VAL A 255 6.61 -11.44 10.27
CA VAL A 255 8.01 -11.07 9.98
C VAL A 255 8.30 -11.21 8.49
N ILE A 256 7.92 -12.35 7.90
CA ILE A 256 8.11 -12.61 6.46
C ILE A 256 7.29 -11.63 5.62
N ALA A 257 6.04 -11.39 5.99
CA ALA A 257 5.19 -10.43 5.31
C ALA A 257 5.83 -9.03 5.27
N ALA A 258 6.37 -8.56 6.40
CA ALA A 258 7.07 -7.28 6.48
C ALA A 258 8.35 -7.25 5.63
N GLN A 259 9.17 -8.32 5.65
CA GLN A 259 10.41 -8.40 4.89
C GLN A 259 10.21 -8.53 3.38
N VAL A 260 9.14 -9.21 2.94
CA VAL A 260 8.86 -9.43 1.52
C VAL A 260 8.10 -8.25 0.93
N ALA A 261 7.05 -7.81 1.60
CA ALA A 261 6.01 -6.96 1.04
C ALA A 261 5.76 -5.66 1.83
N GLY A 262 6.36 -5.48 3.01
CA GLY A 262 6.28 -4.20 3.73
C GLY A 262 6.91 -3.05 2.95
N GLU A 263 6.68 -1.82 3.36
CA GLU A 263 7.12 -0.59 2.68
C GLU A 263 8.62 -0.59 2.33
N PHE A 264 9.43 -1.19 3.20
CA PHE A 264 10.89 -1.30 3.06
C PHE A 264 11.33 -2.75 2.79
N GLY A 265 10.37 -3.61 2.44
CA GLY A 265 10.60 -5.00 2.10
C GLY A 265 11.26 -5.19 0.72
N ALA A 266 11.50 -6.46 0.38
CA ALA A 266 12.26 -6.81 -0.83
C ALA A 266 11.59 -6.35 -2.13
N ILE A 267 10.25 -6.47 -2.26
CA ILE A 267 9.53 -6.06 -3.47
C ILE A 267 9.57 -4.54 -3.66
N PRO A 268 9.14 -3.68 -2.69
CA PRO A 268 9.25 -2.25 -2.85
C PRO A 268 10.68 -1.76 -3.08
N LYS A 269 11.66 -2.39 -2.41
CA LYS A 269 13.08 -2.02 -2.55
C LYS A 269 13.60 -2.21 -3.98
N ILE A 270 13.30 -3.35 -4.63
CA ILE A 270 13.76 -3.58 -6.00
C ILE A 270 13.04 -2.66 -6.98
N LEU A 271 11.73 -2.47 -6.82
CA LEU A 271 10.95 -1.58 -7.68
C LEU A 271 11.38 -0.11 -7.52
N SER A 272 11.70 0.33 -6.31
CA SER A 272 12.27 1.66 -6.07
C SER A 272 13.62 1.85 -6.79
N GLN A 273 14.47 0.81 -6.82
CA GLN A 273 15.75 0.87 -7.53
C GLN A 273 15.57 1.01 -9.05
N GLU A 274 14.62 0.31 -9.64
CA GLU A 274 14.33 0.35 -11.08
C GLU A 274 13.82 1.74 -11.52
N THR A 275 13.10 2.42 -10.64
CA THR A 275 12.50 3.72 -10.96
C THR A 275 13.40 4.92 -10.68
N LYS A 276 14.59 4.72 -10.11
CA LYS A 276 15.48 5.82 -9.66
C LYS A 276 15.78 6.88 -10.72
N HIS A 277 15.83 6.49 -11.98
CA HIS A 277 16.18 7.36 -13.11
C HIS A 277 14.96 8.00 -13.79
N LYS A 278 13.74 7.60 -13.43
CA LYS A 278 12.52 8.18 -13.99
C LYS A 278 12.28 9.59 -13.45
N GLN A 279 11.79 10.47 -14.32
CA GLN A 279 11.30 11.79 -13.91
C GLN A 279 9.95 11.65 -13.19
N PRO A 280 9.56 12.59 -12.32
CA PRO A 280 8.28 12.54 -11.60
C PRO A 280 7.05 12.35 -12.52
N SER A 281 7.06 12.94 -13.71
CA SER A 281 6.00 12.84 -14.72
C SER A 281 5.93 11.48 -15.45
N GLU A 282 6.96 10.65 -15.32
CA GLU A 282 7.04 9.32 -15.92
C GLU A 282 6.64 8.21 -14.95
N LEU A 283 6.44 8.58 -13.67
CA LEU A 283 6.08 7.63 -12.62
C LEU A 283 4.58 7.34 -12.64
N ASN A 284 4.22 6.06 -12.52
CA ASN A 284 2.85 5.70 -12.18
C ASN A 284 2.57 5.95 -10.69
N THR A 285 1.32 5.77 -10.29
CA THR A 285 0.85 6.02 -8.91
C THR A 285 1.62 5.23 -7.86
N TYR A 286 1.88 3.94 -8.10
CA TYR A 286 2.66 3.11 -7.19
C TYR A 286 4.11 3.56 -7.08
N GLU A 287 4.74 3.88 -8.21
CA GLU A 287 6.12 4.38 -8.26
C GLU A 287 6.28 5.72 -7.53
N ALA A 288 5.27 6.59 -7.58
CA ALA A 288 5.25 7.83 -6.80
C ALA A 288 5.20 7.55 -5.29
N ILE A 289 4.44 6.53 -4.86
CA ILE A 289 4.42 6.09 -3.45
C ILE A 289 5.78 5.52 -3.03
N LEU A 290 6.49 4.80 -3.90
CA LEU A 290 7.85 4.33 -3.62
C LEU A 290 8.82 5.48 -3.35
N ARG A 291 8.68 6.64 -4.04
CA ARG A 291 9.46 7.85 -3.74
C ARG A 291 9.17 8.40 -2.35
N TYR A 292 7.92 8.35 -1.92
CA TYR A 292 7.56 8.73 -0.56
C TYR A 292 8.19 7.82 0.48
N TRP A 293 8.18 6.51 0.28
CA TRP A 293 8.82 5.59 1.21
C TRP A 293 10.34 5.73 1.24
N GLU A 294 10.99 6.01 0.10
CA GLU A 294 12.40 6.35 0.06
C GLU A 294 12.68 7.61 0.90
N TYR A 295 11.84 8.64 0.77
CA TYR A 295 11.94 9.84 1.60
C TYR A 295 11.72 9.53 3.08
N ASP A 296 10.69 8.78 3.44
CA ASP A 296 10.35 8.44 4.84
C ASP A 296 11.48 7.65 5.54
N GLN A 297 12.27 6.91 4.78
CA GLN A 297 13.44 6.19 5.28
C GLN A 297 14.68 7.08 5.40
N CYS A 298 14.95 7.96 4.44
CA CYS A 298 16.19 8.74 4.35
C CYS A 298 16.07 10.15 4.94
N LEU A 299 14.88 10.77 4.83
CA LEU A 299 14.55 12.11 5.31
C LEU A 299 15.54 13.20 4.85
N THR A 300 15.94 13.16 3.57
CA THR A 300 16.86 14.17 2.99
C THR A 300 16.08 15.21 2.17
N PRO A 301 16.61 16.43 1.99
CA PRO A 301 15.97 17.42 1.12
C PRO A 301 15.80 16.97 -0.32
N GLU A 302 16.74 16.18 -0.85
CA GLU A 302 16.68 15.66 -2.22
C GLU A 302 15.53 14.65 -2.38
N THR A 303 15.42 13.68 -1.46
CA THR A 303 14.33 12.69 -1.50
C THR A 303 12.98 13.33 -1.22
N PHE A 304 12.93 14.39 -0.39
CA PHE A 304 11.73 15.18 -0.17
C PHE A 304 11.19 15.79 -1.46
N ILE A 305 12.04 16.51 -2.21
CA ILE A 305 11.64 17.18 -3.46
C ILE A 305 11.10 16.15 -4.46
N LYS A 306 11.85 15.07 -4.69
CA LYS A 306 11.46 14.00 -5.62
C LYS A 306 10.13 13.35 -5.23
N ALA A 307 9.91 13.08 -3.94
CA ALA A 307 8.67 12.49 -3.45
C ALA A 307 7.49 13.46 -3.57
N PHE A 308 7.69 14.74 -3.21
CA PHE A 308 6.64 15.74 -3.26
C PHE A 308 6.15 16.00 -4.69
N GLU A 309 7.08 16.14 -5.65
CA GLU A 309 6.74 16.30 -7.06
C GLU A 309 6.03 15.08 -7.62
N ALA A 310 6.52 13.87 -7.34
CA ALA A 310 5.91 12.62 -7.79
C ALA A 310 4.49 12.44 -7.24
N LEU A 311 4.29 12.65 -5.94
CA LEU A 311 2.97 12.52 -5.31
C LEU A 311 1.99 13.59 -5.80
N THR A 312 2.47 14.82 -6.02
CA THR A 312 1.63 15.90 -6.56
C THR A 312 1.15 15.53 -7.96
N HIS A 313 2.03 15.00 -8.81
CA HIS A 313 1.68 14.52 -10.14
C HIS A 313 0.70 13.35 -10.06
N ALA A 314 0.97 12.34 -9.23
CA ALA A 314 0.09 11.18 -9.05
C ALA A 314 -1.30 11.59 -8.53
N ASN A 315 -1.41 12.58 -7.65
CA ASN A 315 -2.68 13.09 -7.17
C ASN A 315 -3.51 13.79 -8.26
N VAL A 316 -2.86 14.39 -9.27
CA VAL A 316 -3.56 14.95 -10.44
C VAL A 316 -4.10 13.83 -11.31
N MET A 317 -3.34 12.76 -11.50
CA MET A 317 -3.73 11.61 -12.32
C MET A 317 -4.79 10.74 -11.65
N GLU A 318 -4.66 10.49 -10.35
CA GLU A 318 -5.57 9.67 -9.53
C GLU A 318 -5.96 10.41 -8.24
N PRO A 319 -6.90 11.39 -8.30
CA PRO A 319 -7.22 12.26 -7.16
C PRO A 319 -7.82 11.55 -5.94
N ASP A 320 -8.34 10.33 -6.14
CA ASP A 320 -8.99 9.54 -5.10
C ASP A 320 -8.17 8.31 -4.70
N CYS A 321 -6.88 8.25 -5.04
CA CYS A 321 -5.98 7.24 -4.52
C CYS A 321 -5.66 7.54 -3.05
N HIS A 322 -6.27 6.79 -2.12
CA HIS A 322 -6.11 7.00 -0.67
C HIS A 322 -4.65 6.88 -0.21
N LEU A 323 -3.83 6.02 -0.84
CA LEU A 323 -2.41 5.88 -0.49
C LEU A 323 -1.59 7.12 -0.92
N VAL A 324 -1.89 7.73 -2.07
CA VAL A 324 -1.29 9.00 -2.49
C VAL A 324 -1.69 10.13 -1.55
N LEU A 325 -2.99 10.22 -1.22
CA LEU A 325 -3.50 11.24 -0.30
C LEU A 325 -2.87 11.10 1.09
N GLY A 326 -2.78 9.88 1.63
CA GLY A 326 -2.10 9.61 2.90
C GLY A 326 -0.61 9.98 2.85
N SER A 327 0.08 9.70 1.74
CA SER A 327 1.47 10.07 1.55
C SER A 327 1.65 11.60 1.48
N LEU A 328 0.79 12.31 0.75
CA LEU A 328 0.78 13.79 0.73
C LEU A 328 0.50 14.38 2.11
N SER A 329 -0.41 13.78 2.87
CA SER A 329 -0.64 14.16 4.27
C SER A 329 0.65 14.08 5.09
N GLY A 330 1.37 12.95 5.00
CA GLY A 330 2.66 12.78 5.68
C GLY A 330 3.72 13.80 5.25
N MET A 331 3.79 14.10 3.94
CA MET A 331 4.71 15.13 3.43
C MET A 331 4.41 16.50 4.03
N TYR A 332 3.15 16.94 4.00
CA TYR A 332 2.75 18.24 4.58
C TYR A 332 2.91 18.27 6.10
N ASN A 333 2.64 17.15 6.78
CA ASN A 333 2.87 17.06 8.23
C ASN A 333 4.36 17.20 8.57
N ASN A 334 5.26 16.60 7.79
CA ASN A 334 6.71 16.77 7.94
C ASN A 334 7.15 18.21 7.63
N VAL A 335 6.53 18.88 6.64
CA VAL A 335 6.77 20.32 6.39
C VAL A 335 6.47 21.15 7.64
N PHE A 336 5.33 20.91 8.28
CA PHE A 336 4.97 21.59 9.52
C PHE A 336 5.92 21.23 10.68
N ALA A 337 6.10 19.95 10.94
CA ALA A 337 6.84 19.47 12.10
C ALA A 337 8.33 19.87 12.06
N LEU A 338 8.94 19.84 10.88
CA LEU A 338 10.34 20.19 10.65
C LEU A 338 10.54 21.69 10.30
N ALA A 339 9.45 22.45 10.21
CA ALA A 339 9.43 23.86 9.78
C ALA A 339 10.19 24.08 8.45
N ILE A 340 9.84 23.29 7.41
CA ILE A 340 10.39 23.43 6.07
C ILE A 340 9.78 24.69 5.42
N PRO A 341 10.59 25.66 4.96
CA PRO A 341 10.07 26.91 4.42
C PRO A 341 9.44 26.74 3.03
N GLY A 342 8.62 27.73 2.61
CA GLY A 342 8.07 27.80 1.26
C GLY A 342 6.71 27.16 1.06
N PHE A 343 6.07 26.69 2.12
CA PHE A 343 4.73 26.10 2.09
C PHE A 343 3.72 26.93 2.88
N ALA A 344 2.57 27.22 2.27
CA ALA A 344 1.44 27.85 2.94
C ALA A 344 0.60 26.78 3.63
N ASP A 345 0.21 27.05 4.88
CA ASP A 345 -0.75 26.28 5.68
C ASP A 345 -0.49 24.75 5.69
N PRO A 346 0.76 24.31 5.98
CA PRO A 346 1.13 22.91 5.83
C PRO A 346 0.32 21.97 6.75
N LEU A 347 0.01 22.40 7.98
CA LEU A 347 -0.77 21.57 8.90
C LEU A 347 -2.22 21.40 8.42
N GLU A 348 -2.85 22.47 7.92
CA GLU A 348 -4.22 22.40 7.39
C GLU A 348 -4.28 21.46 6.17
N LYS A 349 -3.27 21.52 5.29
CA LYS A 349 -3.17 20.60 4.16
C LYS A 349 -2.93 19.16 4.60
N ALA A 350 -2.11 18.94 5.61
CA ALA A 350 -1.90 17.62 6.18
C ALA A 350 -3.21 17.01 6.70
N ILE A 351 -3.99 17.78 7.46
CA ILE A 351 -5.31 17.39 7.98
C ILE A 351 -6.25 17.07 6.80
N TYR A 352 -6.38 17.98 5.85
CA TYR A 352 -7.25 17.80 4.68
C TYR A 352 -6.97 16.49 3.94
N TYR A 353 -5.71 16.21 3.63
CA TYR A 353 -5.34 15.00 2.90
C TYR A 353 -5.53 13.72 3.73
N ALA A 354 -5.26 13.76 5.04
CA ALA A 354 -5.50 12.63 5.94
C ALA A 354 -6.99 12.28 6.03
N GLU A 355 -7.84 13.29 6.26
CA GLU A 355 -9.29 13.12 6.37
C GLU A 355 -9.90 12.65 5.04
N LYS A 356 -9.46 13.21 3.91
CA LYS A 356 -9.89 12.75 2.58
C LYS A 356 -9.49 11.29 2.35
N ALA A 357 -8.28 10.89 2.70
CA ALA A 357 -7.83 9.51 2.57
C ALA A 357 -8.66 8.56 3.44
N ALA A 358 -8.92 8.93 4.71
CA ALA A 358 -9.72 8.15 5.65
C ALA A 358 -11.20 8.05 5.21
N ALA A 359 -11.75 9.09 4.61
CA ALA A 359 -13.11 9.05 4.06
C ALA A 359 -13.24 8.07 2.88
N ILE A 360 -12.18 7.89 2.07
CA ILE A 360 -12.15 6.93 0.96
C ILE A 360 -11.96 5.49 1.45
N ASN A 361 -11.03 5.28 2.40
CA ASN A 361 -10.74 3.96 2.95
C ASN A 361 -10.57 4.02 4.48
N PRO A 362 -11.69 3.98 5.24
CA PRO A 362 -11.67 4.13 6.70
C PRO A 362 -11.10 2.93 7.45
N ASN A 363 -10.93 1.79 6.78
CA ASN A 363 -10.41 0.56 7.37
C ASN A 363 -8.98 0.23 6.90
N ASN A 364 -8.23 1.21 6.42
CA ASN A 364 -6.84 1.02 6.06
C ASN A 364 -5.92 1.41 7.22
N GLN A 365 -5.14 0.44 7.71
CA GLN A 365 -4.24 0.63 8.86
C GLN A 365 -3.26 1.78 8.66
N ARG A 366 -2.70 1.93 7.44
CA ARG A 366 -1.75 3.00 7.10
C ARG A 366 -2.40 4.38 7.14
N ILE A 367 -3.60 4.50 6.57
CA ILE A 367 -4.34 5.77 6.54
C ILE A 367 -4.69 6.21 7.94
N LEU A 368 -5.17 5.29 8.79
CA LEU A 368 -5.45 5.59 10.20
C LEU A 368 -4.19 5.97 10.99
N THR A 369 -3.07 5.29 10.72
CA THR A 369 -1.77 5.68 11.33
C THR A 369 -1.36 7.09 10.90
N MET A 370 -1.56 7.46 9.63
CA MET A 370 -1.27 8.81 9.15
C MET A 370 -2.20 9.86 9.77
N LEU A 371 -3.50 9.54 9.86
CA LEU A 371 -4.48 10.42 10.52
C LEU A 371 -4.12 10.62 12.00
N ALA A 372 -3.75 9.54 12.71
CA ALA A 372 -3.25 9.62 14.08
C ALA A 372 -2.01 10.51 14.20
N TYR A 373 -1.07 10.41 13.26
CA TYR A 373 0.13 11.24 13.25
C TYR A 373 -0.20 12.73 13.09
N VAL A 374 -1.11 13.07 12.18
CA VAL A 374 -1.55 14.45 11.97
C VAL A 374 -2.31 14.97 13.18
N ARG A 375 -3.22 14.18 13.79
CA ARG A 375 -3.92 14.55 15.03
C ARG A 375 -2.95 14.80 16.19
N MET A 376 -1.92 13.99 16.33
CA MET A 376 -0.88 14.20 17.33
C MET A 376 -0.17 15.54 17.12
N THR A 377 0.27 15.84 15.90
CA THR A 377 1.00 17.10 15.60
C THR A 377 0.10 18.33 15.70
N SER A 378 -1.20 18.22 15.39
CA SER A 378 -2.17 19.29 15.62
C SER A 378 -2.48 19.53 17.11
N GLY A 379 -2.12 18.57 17.98
CA GLY A 379 -2.39 18.64 19.43
C GLY A 379 -3.68 17.97 19.87
N GLU A 380 -4.36 17.28 18.97
CA GLU A 380 -5.58 16.51 19.25
C GLU A 380 -5.23 15.11 19.77
N LEU A 381 -4.54 15.06 20.94
CA LEU A 381 -3.89 13.85 21.44
C LEU A 381 -4.87 12.69 21.68
N GLN A 382 -6.08 12.95 22.17
CA GLN A 382 -7.08 11.90 22.40
C GLN A 382 -7.58 11.30 21.08
N ALA A 383 -7.77 12.12 20.04
CA ALA A 383 -8.11 11.63 18.71
C ALA A 383 -6.96 10.82 18.10
N ALA A 384 -5.71 11.27 18.30
CA ALA A 384 -4.52 10.51 17.85
C ALA A 384 -4.45 9.12 18.50
N ILE A 385 -4.71 9.03 19.82
CA ILE A 385 -4.76 7.75 20.55
C ILE A 385 -5.87 6.85 20.00
N TYR A 386 -7.06 7.41 19.75
CA TYR A 386 -8.19 6.66 19.18
C TYR A 386 -7.85 6.06 17.82
N GLU A 387 -7.36 6.87 16.88
CA GLU A 387 -7.02 6.41 15.53
C GLU A 387 -5.85 5.42 15.53
N ALA A 388 -4.85 5.63 16.39
CA ALA A 388 -3.72 4.71 16.53
C ALA A 388 -4.16 3.33 17.06
N ASN A 389 -5.05 3.29 18.06
CA ASN A 389 -5.62 2.04 18.57
C ASN A 389 -6.51 1.37 17.53
N HIS A 390 -7.33 2.11 16.80
CA HIS A 390 -8.14 1.58 15.69
C HIS A 390 -7.25 0.96 14.59
N ALA A 391 -6.14 1.60 14.25
CA ALA A 391 -5.15 1.02 13.33
C ALA A 391 -4.59 -0.33 13.83
N LEU A 392 -4.35 -0.48 15.13
CA LEU A 392 -3.90 -1.74 15.73
C LEU A 392 -4.99 -2.83 15.71
N GLU A 393 -6.26 -2.46 15.85
CA GLU A 393 -7.38 -3.39 15.80
C GLU A 393 -7.60 -3.99 14.40
N ILE A 394 -7.35 -3.21 13.35
CA ILE A 394 -7.49 -3.68 11.95
C ILE A 394 -6.53 -4.82 11.64
N ASN A 395 -5.26 -4.69 12.02
CA ASN A 395 -4.27 -5.76 11.86
C ASN A 395 -3.34 -5.83 13.09
N PRO A 396 -3.75 -6.56 14.15
CA PRO A 396 -2.96 -6.69 15.38
C PRO A 396 -1.64 -7.43 15.20
N SER A 397 -1.50 -8.23 14.14
CA SER A 397 -0.29 -9.01 13.83
C SER A 397 0.74 -8.23 13.03
N SER A 398 0.32 -7.20 12.28
CA SER A 398 1.20 -6.41 11.42
C SER A 398 2.39 -5.80 12.18
N LEU A 399 3.59 -5.96 11.62
CA LEU A 399 4.82 -5.35 12.15
C LEU A 399 5.22 -4.08 11.39
N VAL A 400 4.55 -3.78 10.27
CA VAL A 400 5.02 -2.76 9.32
C VAL A 400 4.89 -1.35 9.87
N LEU A 401 3.84 -1.06 10.65
CA LEU A 401 3.53 0.28 11.16
C LEU A 401 3.75 0.45 12.66
N LEU A 402 4.22 -0.60 13.36
CA LEU A 402 4.37 -0.56 14.82
C LEU A 402 5.33 0.52 15.31
N ASP A 403 6.38 0.82 14.56
CA ASP A 403 7.33 1.87 14.87
C ASP A 403 6.66 3.26 14.88
N GLY A 404 5.86 3.57 13.86
CA GLY A 404 5.11 4.82 13.76
C GLY A 404 3.99 4.91 14.80
N ILE A 405 3.21 3.84 14.97
CA ILE A 405 2.14 3.79 15.99
C ILE A 405 2.74 3.92 17.39
N GLY A 406 3.85 3.23 17.66
CA GLY A 406 4.56 3.33 18.94
C GLY A 406 5.03 4.76 19.23
N TRP A 407 5.58 5.45 18.23
CA TRP A 407 5.96 6.85 18.33
C TRP A 407 4.76 7.76 18.63
N ILE A 408 3.68 7.64 17.85
CA ILE A 408 2.47 8.46 18.00
C ILE A 408 1.89 8.28 19.40
N LEU A 409 1.71 7.05 19.87
CA LEU A 409 1.17 6.76 21.18
C LEU A 409 2.07 7.27 22.30
N THR A 410 3.40 7.10 22.18
CA THR A 410 4.36 7.63 23.16
C THR A 410 4.22 9.14 23.32
N LEU A 411 4.21 9.89 22.21
CA LEU A 411 4.09 11.34 22.25
C LEU A 411 2.68 11.83 22.61
N SER A 412 1.67 11.00 22.42
CA SER A 412 0.30 11.30 22.86
C SER A 412 0.05 10.99 24.34
N GLY A 413 1.07 10.47 25.08
CA GLY A 413 0.98 10.22 26.51
C GLY A 413 0.73 8.77 26.91
N GLU A 414 0.64 7.84 25.98
CA GLU A 414 0.49 6.39 26.22
C GLU A 414 1.85 5.75 26.52
N TRP A 415 2.44 6.14 27.66
CA TRP A 415 3.81 5.81 28.08
C TRP A 415 4.08 4.34 28.36
N ASP A 416 3.05 3.51 28.39
CA ASP A 416 3.17 2.08 28.57
C ASP A 416 3.05 1.32 27.24
N LEU A 417 2.02 1.62 26.45
CA LEU A 417 1.75 0.93 25.18
C LEU A 417 2.72 1.38 24.08
N GLY A 418 2.92 2.70 23.92
CA GLY A 418 3.76 3.25 22.84
C GLY A 418 5.19 2.68 22.84
N PRO A 419 5.95 2.77 23.95
CA PRO A 419 7.30 2.21 24.02
C PRO A 419 7.35 0.69 23.80
N ARG A 420 6.37 -0.08 24.30
CA ARG A 420 6.31 -1.54 24.07
C ARG A 420 6.14 -1.88 22.59
N LEU A 421 5.35 -1.10 21.85
CA LEU A 421 5.20 -1.30 20.41
C LEU A 421 6.49 -0.95 19.66
N ALA A 422 7.19 0.10 20.07
CA ALA A 422 8.48 0.46 19.51
C ALA A 422 9.54 -0.63 19.75
N GLU A 423 9.62 -1.20 20.95
CA GLU A 423 10.49 -2.35 21.27
C GLU A 423 10.14 -3.57 20.44
N LYS A 424 8.83 -3.87 20.27
CA LYS A 424 8.36 -4.96 19.42
C LYS A 424 8.77 -4.75 17.96
N ALA A 425 8.64 -3.52 17.44
CA ALA A 425 9.06 -3.17 16.09
C ALA A 425 10.56 -3.41 15.89
N ILE A 426 11.42 -2.91 16.81
CA ILE A 426 12.87 -3.06 16.75
C ILE A 426 13.27 -4.55 16.80
N THR A 427 12.60 -5.34 17.65
CA THR A 427 12.95 -6.75 17.86
C THR A 427 12.52 -7.65 16.71
N LEU A 428 11.33 -7.40 16.12
CA LEU A 428 10.70 -8.33 15.18
C LEU A 428 10.74 -7.86 13.73
N ASN A 429 10.89 -6.55 13.48
CA ASN A 429 10.92 -6.01 12.12
C ASN A 429 12.33 -5.53 11.76
N PRO A 430 13.13 -6.28 10.98
CA PRO A 430 14.45 -5.84 10.55
C PRO A 430 14.44 -4.55 9.71
N CYS A 431 13.28 -4.23 9.15
CA CYS A 431 13.06 -3.05 8.31
C CYS A 431 12.39 -1.89 9.08
N HIS A 432 12.40 -1.90 10.42
CA HIS A 432 11.84 -0.82 11.22
C HIS A 432 12.54 0.52 10.97
N ARG A 433 11.79 1.62 11.11
CA ARG A 433 12.33 2.98 10.98
C ARG A 433 13.03 3.44 12.25
N PRO A 434 13.99 4.40 12.14
CA PRO A 434 14.67 4.99 13.30
C PRO A 434 13.74 5.60 14.35
N ILE A 435 12.54 5.99 13.98
CA ILE A 435 11.52 6.60 14.84
C ILE A 435 11.13 5.72 16.04
N ALA A 436 11.30 4.39 15.93
CA ALA A 436 11.11 3.47 17.05
C ALA A 436 12.11 3.75 18.18
N HIS A 437 13.39 4.00 17.84
CA HIS A 437 14.42 4.39 18.81
C HIS A 437 14.14 5.75 19.43
N ASP A 438 13.52 6.67 18.68
CA ASP A 438 13.12 7.99 19.20
C ASP A 438 12.02 7.86 20.25
N ALA A 439 11.04 6.97 20.06
CA ALA A 439 10.01 6.68 21.04
C ALA A 439 10.60 6.17 22.36
N LEU A 440 11.57 5.24 22.28
CA LEU A 440 12.27 4.71 23.46
C LEU A 440 13.14 5.79 24.12
N TRP A 441 13.85 6.59 23.31
CA TRP A 441 14.67 7.68 23.80
C TRP A 441 13.85 8.68 24.63
N VAL A 442 12.71 9.17 24.13
CA VAL A 442 11.83 10.08 24.85
C VAL A 442 11.33 9.46 26.14
N ASN A 443 10.91 8.19 26.11
CA ASN A 443 10.46 7.47 27.29
C ASN A 443 11.55 7.31 28.35
N TYR A 444 12.80 7.01 27.95
CA TYR A 444 13.92 6.89 28.90
C TYR A 444 14.36 8.26 29.45
N ILE A 445 14.33 9.32 28.64
CA ILE A 445 14.58 10.70 29.14
C ILE A 445 13.55 11.06 30.23
N ARG A 446 12.25 10.81 29.97
CA ARG A 446 11.17 11.05 30.96
C ARG A 446 11.37 10.28 32.26
N GLN A 447 11.93 9.06 32.17
CA GLN A 447 12.19 8.21 33.34
C GLN A 447 13.56 8.47 33.99
N GLU A 448 14.31 9.48 33.53
CA GLU A 448 15.67 9.81 33.98
C GLU A 448 16.68 8.64 33.82
N LYS A 449 16.37 7.70 32.91
CA LYS A 449 17.23 6.56 32.56
C LYS A 449 18.21 6.96 31.44
N TYR A 450 19.09 7.89 31.74
CA TYR A 450 19.93 8.56 30.74
C TYR A 450 20.91 7.65 30.01
N ASP A 451 21.44 6.59 30.65
CA ASP A 451 22.31 5.61 29.98
C ASP A 451 21.56 4.82 28.90
N LEU A 452 20.29 4.44 29.18
CA LEU A 452 19.45 3.77 28.20
C LEU A 452 19.06 4.74 27.07
N ALA A 453 18.70 5.97 27.39
CA ALA A 453 18.44 7.00 26.38
C ALA A 453 19.66 7.22 25.48
N TYR A 454 20.89 7.26 26.04
CA TYR A 454 22.11 7.38 25.26
C TYR A 454 22.33 6.18 24.33
N LYS A 455 22.04 4.96 24.78
CA LYS A 455 22.11 3.76 23.96
C LYS A 455 21.17 3.87 22.75
N GLU A 456 19.92 4.28 22.95
CA GLU A 456 18.96 4.48 21.87
C GLU A 456 19.41 5.58 20.90
N ALA A 457 19.92 6.71 21.42
CA ALA A 457 20.49 7.77 20.60
C ALA A 457 21.64 7.28 19.69
N CYS A 458 22.45 6.33 20.18
CA CYS A 458 23.55 5.73 19.40
C CYS A 458 23.08 4.65 18.41
N SER A 459 21.94 4.00 18.66
CA SER A 459 21.40 2.93 17.83
C SER A 459 20.74 3.42 16.55
N ARG A 460 20.37 4.73 16.48
CA ARG A 460 19.81 5.31 15.26
C ARG A 460 20.78 5.21 14.07
N ALA A 461 20.24 4.96 12.88
CA ALA A 461 21.01 4.96 11.65
C ALA A 461 21.69 6.33 11.42
N ARG A 462 22.99 6.31 11.08
CA ARG A 462 23.87 7.49 11.04
C ARG A 462 23.70 8.41 9.82
N HIS A 463 22.68 8.19 8.97
CA HIS A 463 22.57 8.86 7.67
C HIS A 463 21.47 9.92 7.58
N SER A 464 20.85 10.29 8.70
CA SER A 464 19.85 11.33 8.72
C SER A 464 20.51 12.71 8.56
N THR A 465 20.02 13.51 7.60
CA THR A 465 20.33 14.94 7.48
C THR A 465 19.43 15.80 8.37
N LEU A 466 18.58 15.17 9.18
CA LEU A 466 17.71 15.87 10.10
C LEU A 466 18.47 16.36 11.33
N PHE A 467 18.03 17.49 11.83
CA PHE A 467 18.57 18.07 13.06
C PHE A 467 18.31 17.22 14.31
N TRP A 468 17.37 16.26 14.26
CA TRP A 468 17.02 15.38 15.36
C TRP A 468 18.17 14.48 15.81
N ASP A 469 18.89 13.87 14.88
CA ASP A 469 20.02 12.99 15.24
C ASP A 469 21.09 13.71 16.07
N PRO A 470 21.67 14.83 15.63
CA PRO A 470 22.64 15.54 16.45
C PRO A 470 22.01 16.18 17.70
N LEU A 471 20.73 16.56 17.70
CA LEU A 471 20.03 17.08 18.88
C LEU A 471 19.96 16.02 19.98
N ILE A 472 19.42 14.84 19.65
CA ILE A 472 19.25 13.72 20.58
C ILE A 472 20.60 13.29 21.17
N ARG A 473 21.64 13.20 20.33
CA ARG A 473 22.99 12.82 20.80
C ARG A 473 23.65 13.89 21.63
N ALA A 474 23.59 15.16 21.21
CA ALA A 474 24.18 16.27 21.96
C ALA A 474 23.56 16.39 23.36
N SER A 475 22.22 16.38 23.43
CA SER A 475 21.50 16.51 24.71
C SER A 475 21.81 15.35 25.66
N THR A 476 21.74 14.10 25.15
CA THR A 476 21.95 12.93 26.00
C THR A 476 23.40 12.79 26.43
N ALA A 477 24.38 13.03 25.53
CA ALA A 477 25.80 13.03 25.87
C ALA A 477 26.13 14.07 26.96
N GLY A 478 25.54 15.29 26.83
CA GLY A 478 25.71 16.34 27.84
C GLY A 478 25.15 15.95 29.20
N ILE A 479 23.99 15.32 29.28
CA ILE A 479 23.39 14.86 30.54
C ILE A 479 24.25 13.82 31.26
N ILE A 480 24.89 12.91 30.50
CA ILE A 480 25.74 11.86 31.10
C ILE A 480 27.23 12.25 31.24
N GLY A 481 27.57 13.54 31.05
CA GLY A 481 28.92 14.07 31.25
C GLY A 481 29.93 13.75 30.15
N LYS A 482 29.47 13.38 28.95
CA LYS A 482 30.32 13.18 27.76
C LYS A 482 30.51 14.49 26.97
N ASP A 483 31.07 15.50 27.61
CA ASP A 483 31.14 16.88 27.12
C ASP A 483 31.75 17.03 25.74
N LYS A 484 32.81 16.28 25.42
CA LYS A 484 33.47 16.35 24.10
C LYS A 484 32.50 15.93 22.99
N GLU A 485 31.79 14.83 23.19
CA GLU A 485 30.82 14.31 22.24
C GLU A 485 29.59 15.23 22.14
N ALA A 486 29.11 15.76 23.27
CA ALA A 486 28.03 16.73 23.30
C ALA A 486 28.34 17.98 22.46
N VAL A 487 29.55 18.55 22.60
CA VAL A 487 30.01 19.71 21.83
C VAL A 487 30.13 19.38 20.34
N GLU A 488 30.62 18.19 19.97
CA GLU A 488 30.73 17.77 18.56
C GLU A 488 29.34 17.71 17.89
N PHE A 489 28.39 17.03 18.53
CA PHE A 489 27.02 16.94 18.00
C PHE A 489 26.27 18.27 18.04
N ALA A 490 26.51 19.13 19.03
CA ALA A 490 25.97 20.49 19.04
C ALA A 490 26.46 21.32 17.84
N LYS A 491 27.75 21.22 17.48
CA LYS A 491 28.28 21.87 16.26
C LYS A 491 27.61 21.32 15.01
N LYS A 492 27.40 19.99 14.93
CA LYS A 492 26.69 19.38 13.80
C LYS A 492 25.24 19.84 13.73
N LEU A 493 24.53 19.94 14.85
CA LEU A 493 23.18 20.50 14.93
C LEU A 493 23.12 21.91 14.37
N LEU A 494 24.03 22.78 14.81
CA LEU A 494 24.09 24.18 14.35
C LEU A 494 24.51 24.31 12.89
N SER A 495 25.27 23.37 12.35
CA SER A 495 25.56 23.35 10.91
C SER A 495 24.36 23.00 10.05
N LEU A 496 23.45 22.14 10.55
CA LEU A 496 22.20 21.76 9.87
C LEU A 496 21.09 22.79 10.09
N ARG A 497 21.03 23.40 11.28
CA ARG A 497 20.00 24.39 11.69
C ARG A 497 20.68 25.54 12.43
N PRO A 498 21.27 26.51 11.71
CA PRO A 498 21.90 27.65 12.34
C PRO A 498 20.93 28.51 13.19
N ASP A 499 19.64 28.44 12.88
CA ASP A 499 18.54 29.10 13.58
C ASP A 499 18.09 28.38 14.86
N PHE A 500 18.60 27.17 15.14
CA PHE A 500 18.18 26.35 16.28
C PHE A 500 18.24 27.05 17.64
N PRO A 501 19.23 27.89 17.97
CA PRO A 501 19.24 28.61 19.25
C PRO A 501 18.00 29.50 19.47
N ARG A 502 17.40 30.01 18.39
CA ARG A 502 16.21 30.85 18.42
C ARG A 502 14.92 30.04 18.26
N GLU A 503 14.89 29.11 17.30
CA GLU A 503 13.68 28.39 16.89
C GLU A 503 13.56 26.98 17.51
N GLY A 504 14.61 26.46 18.15
CA GLY A 504 14.68 25.08 18.61
C GLY A 504 13.54 24.67 19.54
N ARG A 505 13.14 25.55 20.50
CA ARG A 505 11.99 25.28 21.38
C ARG A 505 10.70 25.08 20.57
N LYS A 506 10.44 25.91 19.56
CA LYS A 506 9.27 25.81 18.69
C LYS A 506 9.30 24.51 17.89
N LEU A 507 10.48 24.15 17.35
CA LEU A 507 10.66 22.91 16.60
C LEU A 507 10.36 21.67 17.45
N ILE A 508 10.85 21.65 18.70
CA ILE A 508 10.58 20.54 19.64
C ILE A 508 9.10 20.48 19.99
N ASN A 509 8.49 21.63 20.27
CA ASN A 509 7.06 21.72 20.60
C ASN A 509 6.14 21.25 19.47
N ASN A 510 6.55 21.33 18.20
CA ASN A 510 5.78 20.79 17.08
C ASN A 510 5.57 19.27 17.18
N PHE A 511 6.47 18.57 17.89
CA PHE A 511 6.37 17.14 18.18
C PHE A 511 5.73 16.84 19.55
N LYS A 512 5.27 17.86 20.28
CA LYS A 512 4.67 17.72 21.63
C LYS A 512 5.63 17.15 22.68
N ILE A 513 6.93 17.37 22.51
CA ILE A 513 7.99 17.00 23.47
C ILE A 513 8.35 18.18 24.37
#